data_d9a267709c5c0538dc44b365bfc5038e
#
_entry.id   d9a267709c5c0538dc44b365bfc5038e
#
_cell.length_a   1.000
_cell.length_b   1.000
_cell.length_c   1.000
_cell.angle_alpha   90.00
_cell.angle_beta   90.00
_cell.angle_gamma   90.00
#
_symmetry.space_group_name_H-M   'P 1'
#
loop_
_entity.id
_entity.type
_entity.pdbx_description
1 polymer ?
#
loop_
_entity_poly.entity_id
_entity_poly.type
_entity_poly.pdbx_seq_one_letter_code
_entity_poly.pdbx_strand_id
1 'polypeptide(L)'
;MLRAGQVLGALGLVRTGIGGSTTMVGMTEVRVRFCPSPTGTPHVGMVRTALFNWAYARHTGGKLVFRIEDTDAARDSEESYQAIIDSLTWLGLGWDEGINVGGPHEPYRQSQRMDIYKEVLDKLIDGGFVYPAYSTAEEVEERHKAAGRDPKLGYDNFDRDLTQEQIDAFEAEGRKPVWRLRMPEQDWTWTDLVRGEMTFKSETQPDYVVARSNGAPLYTLVNPVDDALMRITHVLRGEDLLSSTPRQLALYDALKKIGVAEFTPEFGHLPFVMGEGNKKLSKRDPQSNLFNHRDNGIIPEGMLNYLSLLGWSLSADQDIFSMDDLVENFDVHDVLGNPARFDQKKLEAINADHIRQLDPEEFAFRLRNYLTEYTDFPADYDGEKFAFAADLVQTRIKTLSVAYGLMSFLVTPDADLKLDEKAAKKNLKEEAIQPLEVGIETLEGVAEWKTENIEAALSKALIEDLELKPRKAYGALRVAISGAQVSPPLFESMELLGKESTLARLRAAREVTPYVPATQ
;
A
#
# COMPACT_ATOMS: atom_id res chain seq x y z
N MET A 1 13.42 -25.40 26.21
CA MET A 1 13.40 -24.94 27.63
C MET A 1 14.21 -23.69 27.76
N LEU A 2 13.56 -22.52 27.81
CA LEU A 2 14.08 -21.30 28.46
C LEU A 2 12.93 -20.31 28.61
N ARG A 3 12.89 -19.67 29.73
CA ARG A 3 11.77 -19.10 30.46
C ARG A 3 11.26 -17.77 29.88
N ALA A 4 9.93 -17.60 30.02
CA ALA A 4 9.23 -16.30 29.97
C ALA A 4 9.77 -15.35 31.07
N GLY A 5 10.06 -14.11 30.68
CA GLY A 5 10.35 -13.00 31.57
C GLY A 5 9.26 -11.94 31.47
N GLN A 6 8.53 -11.74 32.56
CA GLN A 6 7.57 -10.66 32.77
C GLN A 6 8.26 -9.29 32.73
N VAL A 7 7.70 -8.34 32.02
CA VAL A 7 7.97 -6.91 32.24
C VAL A 7 6.63 -6.24 32.56
N LEU A 8 6.48 -5.88 33.83
CA LEU A 8 5.46 -4.97 34.34
C LEU A 8 5.86 -3.54 33.95
N GLY A 9 5.07 -2.89 33.11
CA GLY A 9 5.21 -1.48 32.77
C GLY A 9 4.39 -0.60 33.71
N ALA A 10 4.97 0.48 34.14
CA ALA A 10 4.51 1.40 35.16
C ALA A 10 3.32 2.24 34.70
N LEU A 11 2.30 2.33 35.57
CA LEU A 11 1.21 3.30 35.54
C LEU A 11 1.74 4.70 35.88
N GLY A 12 1.69 5.63 34.92
CA GLY A 12 1.90 7.05 35.13
C GLY A 12 0.68 7.71 35.76
N LEU A 13 0.72 8.00 37.06
CA LEU A 13 -0.27 8.79 37.77
C LEU A 13 -0.03 10.28 37.52
N VAL A 14 -0.92 10.94 36.78
CA VAL A 14 -1.05 12.42 36.83
C VAL A 14 -2.01 12.77 37.97
N ARG A 15 -1.47 13.38 39.01
CA ARG A 15 -2.26 14.00 40.10
C ARG A 15 -2.71 15.39 39.66
N THR A 16 -4.01 15.61 39.51
CA THR A 16 -4.64 16.90 39.70
C THR A 16 -5.70 16.74 40.79
N GLY A 17 -5.51 17.40 41.89
CA GLY A 17 -6.50 17.43 42.96
C GLY A 17 -7.68 18.34 42.62
N ILE A 18 -8.86 17.86 42.92
CA ILE A 18 -9.99 18.48 43.66
C ILE A 18 -11.14 17.47 43.58
N GLY A 19 -11.74 17.18 44.71
CA GLY A 19 -12.68 16.08 44.92
C GLY A 19 -13.93 16.13 44.05
N GLY A 20 -14.15 15.00 43.39
CA GLY A 20 -15.38 14.64 42.73
C GLY A 20 -15.26 13.15 42.42
N SER A 21 -16.19 12.36 42.92
CA SER A 21 -16.30 10.93 42.59
C SER A 21 -16.46 10.78 41.08
N THR A 22 -15.36 10.53 40.39
CA THR A 22 -15.36 10.20 38.96
C THR A 22 -15.68 8.72 38.85
N THR A 23 -16.92 8.39 38.56
CA THR A 23 -17.30 7.09 37.99
C THR A 23 -16.44 6.89 36.76
N MET A 24 -15.56 5.89 36.76
CA MET A 24 -14.86 5.42 35.56
C MET A 24 -15.94 4.95 34.59
N VAL A 25 -16.33 5.81 33.65
CA VAL A 25 -17.03 5.38 32.45
C VAL A 25 -16.04 4.49 31.72
N GLY A 26 -16.30 3.19 31.65
CA GLY A 26 -15.44 2.23 30.99
C GLY A 26 -15.23 2.71 29.54
N MET A 27 -14.01 3.10 29.21
CA MET A 27 -13.65 3.41 27.83
C MET A 27 -13.90 2.15 26.99
N THR A 28 -14.83 2.24 26.07
CA THR A 28 -15.07 1.13 25.11
C THR A 28 -13.79 0.93 24.31
N GLU A 29 -13.29 -0.30 24.27
CA GLU A 29 -12.11 -0.65 23.47
C GLU A 29 -12.31 -0.16 22.03
N VAL A 30 -11.35 0.56 21.47
CA VAL A 30 -11.39 1.00 20.08
C VAL A 30 -11.34 -0.22 19.16
N ARG A 31 -12.30 -0.32 18.27
CA ARG A 31 -12.36 -1.38 17.26
C ARG A 31 -12.57 -0.75 15.89
N VAL A 32 -11.58 -0.94 15.04
CA VAL A 32 -11.61 -0.52 13.63
C VAL A 32 -11.60 -1.74 12.73
N ARG A 33 -11.83 -1.53 11.44
CA ARG A 33 -11.86 -2.64 10.49
C ARG A 33 -11.25 -2.29 9.15
N PHE A 34 -10.68 -3.31 8.53
CA PHE A 34 -10.35 -3.34 7.12
C PHE A 34 -11.21 -4.40 6.44
N CYS A 35 -12.02 -3.99 5.45
CA CYS A 35 -13.05 -4.84 4.87
C CYS A 35 -13.11 -4.69 3.34
N PRO A 36 -12.06 -5.12 2.63
CA PRO A 36 -11.99 -4.99 1.18
C PRO A 36 -12.86 -6.04 0.47
N SER A 37 -13.32 -5.68 -0.75
CA SER A 37 -13.83 -6.65 -1.71
C SER A 37 -12.67 -7.26 -2.50
N PRO A 38 -12.63 -8.59 -2.70
CA PRO A 38 -11.51 -9.27 -3.37
C PRO A 38 -11.60 -9.13 -4.91
N THR A 39 -11.40 -7.93 -5.42
CA THR A 39 -11.52 -7.57 -6.83
C THR A 39 -10.22 -6.99 -7.40
N GLY A 40 -9.51 -7.76 -8.21
CA GLY A 40 -8.27 -7.35 -8.87
C GLY A 40 -7.07 -7.25 -7.92
N THR A 41 -6.06 -6.49 -8.31
CA THR A 41 -4.81 -6.33 -7.55
C THR A 41 -4.95 -5.32 -6.41
N PRO A 42 -4.16 -5.48 -5.31
CA PRO A 42 -4.17 -4.51 -4.22
C PRO A 42 -3.79 -3.10 -4.67
N HIS A 43 -4.71 -2.16 -4.50
CA HIS A 43 -4.52 -0.76 -4.85
C HIS A 43 -3.90 0.00 -3.68
N VAL A 44 -2.90 0.85 -3.95
CA VAL A 44 -2.19 1.63 -2.91
C VAL A 44 -3.12 2.47 -2.03
N GLY A 45 -4.23 2.99 -2.57
CA GLY A 45 -5.24 3.72 -1.79
C GLY A 45 -6.02 2.82 -0.81
N MET A 46 -6.29 1.57 -1.19
CA MET A 46 -6.89 0.57 -0.31
C MET A 46 -5.91 0.21 0.82
N VAL A 47 -4.66 -0.01 0.49
CA VAL A 47 -3.61 -0.36 1.46
C VAL A 47 -3.34 0.80 2.42
N ARG A 48 -3.36 2.06 1.95
CA ARG A 48 -3.31 3.24 2.84
C ARG A 48 -4.47 3.24 3.84
N THR A 49 -5.68 2.88 3.40
CA THR A 49 -6.83 2.75 4.31
C THR A 49 -6.60 1.67 5.36
N ALA A 50 -6.04 0.52 4.97
CA ALA A 50 -5.64 -0.53 5.91
C ALA A 50 -4.59 -0.02 6.91
N LEU A 51 -3.57 0.69 6.43
CA LEU A 51 -2.52 1.27 7.27
C LEU A 51 -3.07 2.25 8.31
N PHE A 52 -3.98 3.15 7.93
CA PHE A 52 -4.56 4.14 8.87
C PHE A 52 -5.46 3.47 9.91
N ASN A 53 -6.23 2.45 9.56
CA ASN A 53 -6.95 1.63 10.53
C ASN A 53 -5.98 0.89 11.47
N TRP A 54 -4.92 0.31 10.93
CA TRP A 54 -3.90 -0.38 11.70
C TRP A 54 -3.20 0.58 12.68
N ALA A 55 -2.74 1.73 12.20
CA ALA A 55 -2.06 2.73 13.01
C ALA A 55 -2.96 3.23 14.15
N TYR A 56 -4.24 3.51 13.86
CA TYR A 56 -5.19 3.94 14.87
C TYR A 56 -5.47 2.86 15.91
N ALA A 57 -5.63 1.61 15.49
CA ALA A 57 -5.78 0.50 16.44
C ALA A 57 -4.55 0.35 17.34
N ARG A 58 -3.34 0.42 16.78
CA ARG A 58 -2.09 0.29 17.55
C ARG A 58 -1.88 1.47 18.49
N HIS A 59 -2.13 2.71 18.02
CA HIS A 59 -2.03 3.92 18.84
C HIS A 59 -2.95 3.90 20.06
N THR A 60 -4.19 3.48 19.86
CA THR A 60 -5.22 3.48 20.92
C THR A 60 -5.20 2.21 21.79
N GLY A 61 -4.33 1.25 21.51
CA GLY A 61 -4.35 -0.07 22.15
C GLY A 61 -5.62 -0.87 21.85
N GLY A 62 -6.31 -0.54 20.76
CA GLY A 62 -7.53 -1.17 20.28
C GLY A 62 -7.28 -2.37 19.36
N LYS A 63 -8.29 -2.76 18.59
CA LYS A 63 -8.25 -3.92 17.70
C LYS A 63 -8.54 -3.56 16.25
N LEU A 64 -7.81 -4.21 15.35
CA LEU A 64 -8.09 -4.23 13.92
C LEU A 64 -8.80 -5.53 13.55
N VAL A 65 -10.00 -5.42 12.99
CA VAL A 65 -10.78 -6.53 12.44
C VAL A 65 -10.57 -6.60 10.92
N PHE A 66 -10.19 -7.76 10.40
CA PHE A 66 -10.08 -8.00 8.96
C PHE A 66 -11.17 -8.93 8.48
N ARG A 67 -12.10 -8.41 7.68
CA ARG A 67 -13.13 -9.22 7.01
C ARG A 67 -13.10 -9.00 5.50
N ILE A 68 -13.62 -9.97 4.76
CA ILE A 68 -13.71 -9.94 3.30
C ILE A 68 -15.16 -9.71 2.87
N GLU A 69 -15.38 -8.73 2.01
CA GLU A 69 -16.69 -8.39 1.44
C GLU A 69 -16.83 -8.99 0.04
N ASP A 70 -17.11 -10.30 0.00
CA ASP A 70 -17.19 -11.14 -1.19
C ASP A 70 -18.63 -11.52 -1.55
N THR A 71 -19.54 -10.56 -1.56
CA THR A 71 -20.95 -10.76 -1.93
C THR A 71 -21.21 -10.62 -3.43
N ASP A 72 -20.24 -10.19 -4.22
CA ASP A 72 -20.33 -10.02 -5.67
C ASP A 72 -19.54 -11.10 -6.42
N ALA A 73 -20.13 -12.30 -6.50
CA ALA A 73 -19.48 -13.45 -7.14
C ALA A 73 -19.06 -13.22 -8.62
N ALA A 74 -19.58 -12.20 -9.28
CA ALA A 74 -19.18 -11.87 -10.66
C ALA A 74 -17.83 -11.14 -10.75
N ARG A 75 -17.40 -10.47 -9.67
CA ARG A 75 -16.17 -9.67 -9.62
C ARG A 75 -15.14 -10.19 -8.63
N ASP A 76 -15.57 -11.02 -7.68
CA ASP A 76 -14.72 -11.55 -6.63
C ASP A 76 -13.94 -12.78 -7.11
N SER A 77 -12.70 -12.94 -6.68
CA SER A 77 -11.86 -14.11 -7.00
C SER A 77 -10.97 -14.52 -5.83
N GLU A 78 -10.67 -15.82 -5.74
CA GLU A 78 -9.72 -16.33 -4.73
C GLU A 78 -8.30 -15.80 -4.93
N GLU A 79 -7.90 -15.53 -6.19
CA GLU A 79 -6.61 -14.91 -6.49
C GLU A 79 -6.53 -13.50 -5.89
N SER A 80 -7.58 -12.68 -6.07
CA SER A 80 -7.65 -11.34 -5.49
C SER A 80 -7.73 -11.39 -3.96
N TYR A 81 -8.44 -12.38 -3.40
CA TYR A 81 -8.48 -12.61 -1.96
C TYR A 81 -7.08 -12.89 -1.40
N GLN A 82 -6.34 -13.83 -2.02
CA GLN A 82 -4.99 -14.15 -1.58
C GLN A 82 -4.04 -12.95 -1.74
N ALA A 83 -4.16 -12.20 -2.84
CA ALA A 83 -3.37 -11.00 -3.08
C ALA A 83 -3.54 -9.93 -1.99
N ILE A 84 -4.75 -9.77 -1.44
CA ILE A 84 -4.97 -8.86 -0.30
C ILE A 84 -4.21 -9.34 0.93
N ILE A 85 -4.29 -10.63 1.27
CA ILE A 85 -3.57 -11.21 2.41
C ILE A 85 -2.06 -11.05 2.23
N ASP A 86 -1.55 -11.38 1.05
CA ASP A 86 -0.12 -11.27 0.72
C ASP A 86 0.37 -9.83 0.84
N SER A 87 -0.47 -8.85 0.45
CA SER A 87 -0.11 -7.43 0.54
C SER A 87 0.05 -6.96 1.99
N LEU A 88 -0.87 -7.34 2.88
CA LEU A 88 -0.79 -7.00 4.30
C LEU A 88 0.37 -7.75 4.98
N THR A 89 0.59 -9.00 4.62
CA THR A 89 1.69 -9.82 5.13
C THR A 89 3.05 -9.26 4.73
N TRP A 90 3.22 -8.89 3.45
CA TRP A 90 4.44 -8.25 2.96
C TRP A 90 4.76 -6.96 3.71
N LEU A 91 3.74 -6.16 4.02
CA LEU A 91 3.89 -4.89 4.75
C LEU A 91 4.00 -5.08 6.27
N GLY A 92 3.79 -6.28 6.80
CA GLY A 92 3.78 -6.52 8.25
C GLY A 92 2.58 -5.92 8.98
N LEU A 93 1.48 -5.64 8.27
CA LEU A 93 0.24 -5.11 8.84
C LEU A 93 -0.62 -6.25 9.40
N GLY A 94 -0.28 -6.73 10.59
CA GLY A 94 -1.05 -7.77 11.28
C GLY A 94 -2.38 -7.25 11.84
N TRP A 95 -3.37 -8.13 11.92
CA TRP A 95 -4.69 -7.86 12.48
C TRP A 95 -4.98 -8.77 13.68
N ASP A 96 -5.94 -8.34 14.53
CA ASP A 96 -6.20 -8.97 15.83
C ASP A 96 -7.35 -9.96 15.78
N GLU A 97 -8.23 -9.80 14.81
CA GLU A 97 -9.46 -10.59 14.64
C GLU A 97 -9.80 -10.65 13.14
N GLY A 98 -10.30 -11.78 12.67
CA GLY A 98 -10.75 -11.89 11.28
C GLY A 98 -10.13 -13.05 10.51
N ILE A 99 -9.94 -12.85 9.22
CA ILE A 99 -9.43 -13.85 8.28
C ILE A 99 -8.11 -14.46 8.80
N ASN A 100 -8.02 -15.78 8.79
CA ASN A 100 -6.87 -16.61 9.20
C ASN A 100 -6.46 -16.50 10.69
N VAL A 101 -7.05 -15.58 11.44
CA VAL A 101 -6.79 -15.39 12.88
C VAL A 101 -7.96 -15.91 13.72
N GLY A 102 -9.18 -15.81 13.18
CA GLY A 102 -10.40 -16.16 13.89
C GLY A 102 -10.89 -15.06 14.82
N GLY A 103 -11.82 -15.38 15.71
CA GLY A 103 -12.36 -14.46 16.70
C GLY A 103 -13.82 -14.76 17.04
N PRO A 104 -14.44 -13.91 17.90
CA PRO A 104 -15.78 -14.20 18.44
C PRO A 104 -16.92 -13.97 17.42
N HIS A 105 -16.66 -13.40 16.24
CA HIS A 105 -17.67 -13.00 15.27
C HIS A 105 -17.59 -13.77 13.94
N GLU A 106 -16.94 -14.94 13.96
CA GLU A 106 -16.85 -15.79 12.77
C GLU A 106 -18.23 -16.13 12.16
N PRO A 107 -18.25 -16.37 10.83
CA PRO A 107 -17.18 -16.26 9.84
C PRO A 107 -16.91 -14.80 9.42
N TYR A 108 -15.70 -14.52 8.88
CA TYR A 108 -15.28 -13.18 8.46
C TYR A 108 -15.30 -12.97 6.94
N ARG A 109 -15.90 -13.89 6.19
CA ARG A 109 -16.26 -13.73 4.77
C ARG A 109 -17.77 -13.48 4.68
N GLN A 110 -18.18 -12.42 4.01
CA GLN A 110 -19.60 -12.07 3.92
C GLN A 110 -20.43 -13.13 3.18
N SER A 111 -19.86 -13.78 2.17
CA SER A 111 -20.51 -14.90 1.47
C SER A 111 -20.91 -16.06 2.39
N GLN A 112 -20.29 -16.19 3.56
CA GLN A 112 -20.56 -17.23 4.55
C GLN A 112 -21.54 -16.77 5.66
N ARG A 113 -22.06 -15.55 5.59
CA ARG A 113 -22.90 -14.91 6.62
C ARG A 113 -24.35 -14.65 6.17
N MET A 114 -24.77 -15.25 5.07
CA MET A 114 -26.06 -14.94 4.43
C MET A 114 -27.26 -15.19 5.36
N ASP A 115 -27.21 -16.24 6.21
CA ASP A 115 -28.27 -16.53 7.19
C ASP A 115 -28.37 -15.43 8.26
N ILE A 116 -27.24 -14.86 8.70
CA ILE A 116 -27.20 -13.74 9.64
C ILE A 116 -27.89 -12.52 9.03
N TYR A 117 -27.56 -12.19 7.78
CA TYR A 117 -28.18 -11.05 7.10
C TYR A 117 -29.66 -11.23 6.88
N LYS A 118 -30.08 -12.46 6.56
CA LYS A 118 -31.51 -12.79 6.43
C LYS A 118 -32.24 -12.59 7.75
N GLU A 119 -31.71 -13.08 8.86
CA GLU A 119 -32.30 -12.89 10.19
C GLU A 119 -32.45 -11.41 10.54
N VAL A 120 -31.44 -10.61 10.28
CA VAL A 120 -31.49 -9.16 10.53
C VAL A 120 -32.47 -8.45 9.61
N LEU A 121 -32.53 -8.84 8.33
CA LEU A 121 -33.51 -8.31 7.38
C LEU A 121 -34.94 -8.63 7.83
N ASP A 122 -35.23 -9.87 8.24
CA ASP A 122 -36.54 -10.27 8.75
C ASP A 122 -36.95 -9.43 9.98
N LYS A 123 -36.03 -9.21 10.93
CA LYS A 123 -36.26 -8.31 12.09
C LYS A 123 -36.54 -6.85 11.69
N LEU A 124 -35.88 -6.35 10.66
CA LEU A 124 -36.12 -5.01 10.13
C LEU A 124 -37.48 -4.87 9.45
N ILE A 125 -37.93 -5.93 8.76
CA ILE A 125 -39.26 -6.01 8.14
C ILE A 125 -40.33 -6.06 9.23
N ASP A 126 -40.19 -6.96 10.19
CA ASP A 126 -41.12 -7.11 11.32
C ASP A 126 -41.23 -5.82 12.15
N GLY A 127 -40.14 -5.11 12.29
CA GLY A 127 -40.07 -3.78 12.95
C GLY A 127 -40.63 -2.62 12.14
N GLY A 128 -41.05 -2.85 10.89
CA GLY A 128 -41.59 -1.81 10.01
C GLY A 128 -40.53 -0.84 9.46
N PHE A 129 -39.22 -1.13 9.60
CA PHE A 129 -38.14 -0.31 9.10
C PHE A 129 -37.82 -0.57 7.64
N VAL A 130 -38.16 -1.76 7.15
CA VAL A 130 -37.98 -2.19 5.76
C VAL A 130 -39.33 -2.61 5.19
N TYR A 131 -39.58 -2.24 3.95
CA TYR A 131 -40.83 -2.53 3.27
C TYR A 131 -40.59 -3.01 1.83
N PRO A 132 -41.58 -3.77 1.24
CA PRO A 132 -41.50 -4.22 -0.13
C PRO A 132 -41.83 -3.07 -1.10
N ALA A 133 -41.02 -2.89 -2.15
CA ALA A 133 -41.20 -1.87 -3.18
C ALA A 133 -41.26 -2.52 -4.56
N TYR A 134 -42.29 -2.22 -5.33
CA TYR A 134 -42.64 -2.87 -6.60
C TYR A 134 -42.40 -1.95 -7.81
N SER A 135 -42.26 -0.63 -7.62
CA SER A 135 -42.09 0.35 -8.69
C SER A 135 -40.82 0.07 -9.52
N THR A 136 -40.97 0.11 -10.83
CA THR A 136 -39.84 0.07 -11.77
C THR A 136 -39.18 1.45 -11.91
N ALA A 137 -37.96 1.50 -12.46
CA ALA A 137 -37.28 2.75 -12.71
C ALA A 137 -38.07 3.65 -13.68
N GLU A 138 -38.68 3.06 -14.69
CA GLU A 138 -39.50 3.75 -15.70
C GLU A 138 -40.75 4.40 -15.06
N GLU A 139 -41.44 3.64 -14.17
CA GLU A 139 -42.60 4.17 -13.43
C GLU A 139 -42.22 5.35 -12.53
N VAL A 140 -41.06 5.29 -11.88
CA VAL A 140 -40.53 6.40 -11.06
C VAL A 140 -40.23 7.64 -11.94
N GLU A 141 -39.58 7.45 -13.11
CA GLU A 141 -39.32 8.54 -14.06
C GLU A 141 -40.60 9.17 -14.57
N GLU A 142 -41.61 8.37 -14.93
CA GLU A 142 -42.89 8.85 -15.38
C GLU A 142 -43.61 9.69 -14.33
N ARG A 143 -43.62 9.26 -13.07
CA ARG A 143 -44.19 10.03 -11.96
C ARG A 143 -43.45 11.37 -11.74
N HIS A 144 -42.12 11.38 -11.87
CA HIS A 144 -41.35 12.62 -11.79
C HIS A 144 -41.72 13.57 -12.95
N LYS A 145 -41.78 13.04 -14.18
CA LYS A 145 -42.18 13.83 -15.35
C LYS A 145 -43.59 14.41 -15.21
N ALA A 146 -44.54 13.59 -14.77
CA ALA A 146 -45.92 14.00 -14.55
C ALA A 146 -46.06 15.10 -13.49
N ALA A 147 -45.18 15.08 -12.49
CA ALA A 147 -45.09 16.08 -11.42
C ALA A 147 -44.21 17.31 -11.76
N GLY A 148 -43.70 17.41 -12.99
CA GLY A 148 -42.81 18.50 -13.42
C GLY A 148 -41.45 18.51 -12.71
N ARG A 149 -40.99 17.36 -12.19
CA ARG A 149 -39.71 17.19 -11.54
C ARG A 149 -38.67 16.56 -12.47
N ASP A 150 -37.39 16.69 -12.15
CA ASP A 150 -36.33 16.01 -12.88
C ASP A 150 -36.51 14.48 -12.82
N PRO A 151 -36.61 13.78 -13.96
CA PRO A 151 -36.75 12.33 -14.00
C PRO A 151 -35.60 11.57 -13.34
N LYS A 152 -34.44 12.22 -13.20
CA LYS A 152 -33.23 11.62 -12.62
C LYS A 152 -33.10 11.77 -11.10
N LEU A 153 -34.11 12.30 -10.41
CA LEU A 153 -34.10 12.46 -8.94
C LEU A 153 -33.97 11.15 -8.16
N GLY A 154 -34.11 10.02 -8.82
CA GLY A 154 -34.10 8.70 -8.17
C GLY A 154 -35.46 8.34 -7.57
N TYR A 155 -35.47 7.39 -6.66
CA TYR A 155 -36.69 6.85 -6.09
C TYR A 155 -37.54 7.92 -5.36
N ASP A 156 -38.84 7.89 -5.57
CA ASP A 156 -39.79 8.89 -5.09
C ASP A 156 -40.56 8.50 -3.83
N ASN A 157 -40.18 7.41 -3.17
CA ASN A 157 -40.81 6.85 -1.98
C ASN A 157 -42.29 6.41 -2.17
N PHE A 158 -42.74 6.23 -3.41
CA PHE A 158 -44.15 5.92 -3.73
C PHE A 158 -44.64 4.66 -3.06
N ASP A 159 -43.84 3.59 -3.05
CA ASP A 159 -44.26 2.30 -2.51
C ASP A 159 -44.24 2.25 -0.98
N ARG A 160 -43.85 3.33 -0.31
CA ARG A 160 -43.70 3.38 1.16
C ARG A 160 -44.96 3.03 1.90
N ASP A 161 -46.12 3.41 1.36
CA ASP A 161 -47.43 3.30 2.01
C ASP A 161 -48.48 2.61 1.10
N LEU A 162 -48.06 1.58 0.37
CA LEU A 162 -48.98 0.78 -0.46
C LEU A 162 -50.03 0.10 0.42
N THR A 163 -51.28 0.11 -0.06
CA THR A 163 -52.33 -0.69 0.52
C THR A 163 -52.15 -2.16 0.18
N GLN A 164 -52.75 -3.05 0.96
CA GLN A 164 -52.72 -4.50 0.68
C GLN A 164 -53.28 -4.81 -0.72
N GLU A 165 -54.34 -4.09 -1.15
CA GLU A 165 -54.94 -4.25 -2.47
C GLU A 165 -53.95 -3.91 -3.60
N GLN A 166 -53.14 -2.85 -3.42
CA GLN A 166 -52.09 -2.49 -4.38
C GLN A 166 -50.96 -3.51 -4.42
N ILE A 167 -50.57 -4.04 -3.26
CA ILE A 167 -49.57 -5.12 -3.17
C ILE A 167 -50.07 -6.36 -3.90
N ASP A 168 -51.30 -6.80 -3.59
CA ASP A 168 -51.93 -7.98 -4.21
C ASP A 168 -52.02 -7.82 -5.74
N ALA A 169 -52.32 -6.59 -6.22
CA ALA A 169 -52.34 -6.30 -7.65
C ALA A 169 -50.94 -6.44 -8.31
N PHE A 170 -49.89 -5.92 -7.71
CA PHE A 170 -48.53 -6.08 -8.22
C PHE A 170 -48.08 -7.55 -8.20
N GLU A 171 -48.44 -8.29 -7.16
CA GLU A 171 -48.11 -9.72 -7.06
C GLU A 171 -48.87 -10.53 -8.11
N ALA A 172 -50.15 -10.18 -8.38
CA ALA A 172 -50.96 -10.80 -9.45
C ALA A 172 -50.36 -10.55 -10.85
N GLU A 173 -49.67 -9.43 -11.05
CA GLU A 173 -48.86 -9.15 -12.25
C GLU A 173 -47.57 -9.96 -12.32
N GLY A 174 -47.20 -10.74 -11.28
CA GLY A 174 -45.98 -11.50 -11.18
C GLY A 174 -44.75 -10.67 -10.78
N ARG A 175 -44.94 -9.44 -10.31
CA ARG A 175 -43.87 -8.61 -9.81
C ARG A 175 -43.32 -9.14 -8.48
N LYS A 176 -42.00 -9.08 -8.33
CA LYS A 176 -41.31 -9.38 -7.07
C LYS A 176 -40.72 -8.10 -6.49
N PRO A 177 -40.98 -7.80 -5.22
CA PRO A 177 -40.50 -6.56 -4.63
C PRO A 177 -38.99 -6.58 -4.42
N VAL A 178 -38.34 -5.41 -4.49
CA VAL A 178 -37.11 -5.16 -3.79
C VAL A 178 -37.43 -4.66 -2.39
N TRP A 179 -36.48 -4.79 -1.48
CA TRP A 179 -36.65 -4.37 -0.09
C TRP A 179 -35.96 -3.05 0.16
N ARG A 180 -36.69 -2.06 0.67
CA ARG A 180 -36.18 -0.70 0.92
C ARG A 180 -36.22 -0.33 2.37
N LEU A 181 -35.15 0.31 2.87
CA LEU A 181 -35.15 0.95 4.18
C LEU A 181 -35.98 2.24 4.12
N ARG A 182 -36.87 2.41 5.10
CA ARG A 182 -37.63 3.65 5.29
C ARG A 182 -36.73 4.71 5.91
N MET A 183 -36.32 5.70 5.13
CA MET A 183 -35.51 6.81 5.60
C MET A 183 -36.37 7.77 6.45
N PRO A 184 -35.95 8.12 7.68
CA PRO A 184 -36.57 9.20 8.43
C PRO A 184 -36.49 10.55 7.67
N GLU A 185 -37.58 11.34 7.74
CA GLU A 185 -37.68 12.65 7.11
C GLU A 185 -36.99 13.72 7.97
N GLN A 186 -35.67 13.70 7.96
CA GLN A 186 -34.82 14.64 8.72
C GLN A 186 -33.52 14.90 7.99
N ASP A 187 -32.91 16.05 8.22
CA ASP A 187 -31.54 16.31 7.83
C ASP A 187 -30.58 15.44 8.64
N TRP A 188 -29.58 14.90 7.97
CA TRP A 188 -28.57 14.03 8.59
C TRP A 188 -27.28 14.80 8.84
N THR A 189 -26.97 15.03 10.10
CA THR A 189 -25.75 15.73 10.52
C THR A 189 -24.92 14.82 11.43
N TRP A 190 -23.60 14.79 11.19
CA TRP A 190 -22.62 14.13 12.06
C TRP A 190 -21.29 14.88 12.02
N THR A 191 -20.45 14.64 13.01
CA THR A 191 -19.06 15.09 12.98
C THR A 191 -18.20 13.97 12.42
N ASP A 192 -17.64 14.18 11.21
CA ASP A 192 -16.70 13.27 10.61
C ASP A 192 -15.31 13.50 11.17
N LEU A 193 -14.60 12.42 11.55
CA LEU A 193 -13.28 12.50 12.19
C LEU A 193 -12.22 13.21 11.34
N VAL A 194 -12.38 13.21 10.01
CA VAL A 194 -11.45 13.81 9.06
C VAL A 194 -12.01 15.08 8.42
N ARG A 195 -13.31 15.09 8.15
CA ARG A 195 -13.99 16.14 7.38
C ARG A 195 -14.67 17.20 8.24
N GLY A 196 -14.78 16.97 9.56
CA GLY A 196 -15.53 17.85 10.45
C GLY A 196 -17.04 17.69 10.29
N GLU A 197 -17.79 18.78 10.55
CA GLU A 197 -19.25 18.72 10.48
C GLU A 197 -19.77 18.50 9.05
N MET A 198 -20.58 17.46 8.88
CA MET A 198 -21.20 17.06 7.62
C MET A 198 -22.72 17.09 7.77
N THR A 199 -23.40 17.67 6.78
CA THR A 199 -24.87 17.71 6.75
C THR A 199 -25.38 17.35 5.36
N PHE A 200 -26.32 16.41 5.33
CA PHE A 200 -27.06 16.02 4.12
C PHE A 200 -28.55 16.29 4.32
N LYS A 201 -29.16 16.96 3.34
CA LYS A 201 -30.57 17.30 3.40
C LYS A 201 -31.46 16.09 3.19
N SER A 202 -32.57 16.01 3.94
CA SER A 202 -33.57 14.94 3.89
C SER A 202 -34.01 14.66 2.46
N GLU A 203 -34.31 15.69 1.68
CA GLU A 203 -34.82 15.61 0.31
C GLU A 203 -33.85 14.92 -0.67
N THR A 204 -32.55 14.84 -0.32
CA THR A 204 -31.52 14.17 -1.10
C THR A 204 -31.33 12.69 -0.68
N GLN A 205 -32.08 12.22 0.29
CA GLN A 205 -31.93 10.90 0.89
C GLN A 205 -33.22 10.07 0.80
N PRO A 206 -33.64 9.63 -0.41
CA PRO A 206 -34.78 8.75 -0.58
C PRO A 206 -34.53 7.37 0.01
N ASP A 207 -35.61 6.62 0.22
CA ASP A 207 -35.56 5.23 0.66
C ASP A 207 -34.71 4.41 -0.31
N TYR A 208 -33.77 3.63 0.22
CA TYR A 208 -32.81 2.91 -0.61
C TYR A 208 -32.95 1.39 -0.47
N VAL A 209 -32.54 0.67 -1.51
CA VAL A 209 -32.63 -0.78 -1.55
C VAL A 209 -31.60 -1.41 -0.62
N VAL A 210 -32.05 -2.31 0.24
CA VAL A 210 -31.22 -3.10 1.16
C VAL A 210 -31.13 -4.58 0.76
N ALA A 211 -32.14 -5.08 0.02
CA ALA A 211 -32.12 -6.43 -0.54
C ALA A 211 -32.83 -6.49 -1.88
N ARG A 212 -32.39 -7.39 -2.73
CA ARG A 212 -32.94 -7.65 -4.07
C ARG A 212 -34.24 -8.46 -3.98
N SER A 213 -34.95 -8.59 -5.09
CA SER A 213 -36.20 -9.35 -5.21
C SER A 213 -36.05 -10.85 -4.95
N ASN A 214 -34.86 -11.40 -5.07
CA ASN A 214 -34.55 -12.78 -4.69
C ASN A 214 -34.13 -12.93 -3.22
N GLY A 215 -34.25 -11.87 -2.41
CA GLY A 215 -33.84 -11.85 -1.00
C GLY A 215 -32.35 -11.65 -0.75
N ALA A 216 -31.52 -11.55 -1.80
CA ALA A 216 -30.09 -11.33 -1.65
C ALA A 216 -29.80 -9.94 -1.06
N PRO A 217 -29.12 -9.82 0.08
CA PRO A 217 -28.81 -8.55 0.70
C PRO A 217 -27.77 -7.79 -0.13
N LEU A 218 -27.83 -6.46 -0.06
CA LEU A 218 -26.88 -5.57 -0.72
C LEU A 218 -25.82 -5.05 0.27
N TYR A 219 -24.71 -4.52 -0.29
CA TYR A 219 -23.66 -3.83 0.47
C TYR A 219 -24.24 -2.82 1.49
N THR A 220 -25.27 -2.10 1.10
CA THR A 220 -25.97 -1.11 1.93
C THR A 220 -26.56 -1.66 3.22
N LEU A 221 -26.81 -2.96 3.30
CA LEU A 221 -27.25 -3.67 4.50
C LEU A 221 -26.09 -4.40 5.18
N VAL A 222 -25.36 -5.23 4.43
CA VAL A 222 -24.43 -6.19 5.05
C VAL A 222 -23.23 -5.52 5.72
N ASN A 223 -22.70 -4.42 5.15
CA ASN A 223 -21.56 -3.71 5.71
C ASN A 223 -21.89 -3.11 7.10
N PRO A 224 -22.96 -2.31 7.29
CA PRO A 224 -23.32 -1.80 8.61
C PRO A 224 -23.78 -2.89 9.60
N VAL A 225 -24.42 -3.94 9.13
CA VAL A 225 -24.79 -5.08 9.99
C VAL A 225 -23.56 -5.76 10.56
N ASP A 226 -22.56 -6.02 9.74
CA ASP A 226 -21.31 -6.60 10.23
C ASP A 226 -20.57 -5.65 11.17
N ASP A 227 -20.50 -4.38 10.85
CA ASP A 227 -19.87 -3.38 11.73
C ASP A 227 -20.59 -3.33 13.10
N ALA A 228 -21.93 -3.42 13.12
CA ALA A 228 -22.71 -3.48 14.35
C ALA A 228 -22.43 -4.75 15.16
N LEU A 229 -22.52 -5.93 14.52
CA LEU A 229 -22.32 -7.22 15.17
C LEU A 229 -20.89 -7.44 15.65
N MET A 230 -19.90 -6.93 14.92
CA MET A 230 -18.46 -6.96 15.27
C MET A 230 -18.08 -5.83 16.22
N ARG A 231 -19.04 -4.99 16.64
CA ARG A 231 -18.88 -3.89 17.61
C ARG A 231 -17.82 -2.88 17.16
N ILE A 232 -17.78 -2.55 15.89
CA ILE A 232 -16.87 -1.55 15.32
C ILE A 232 -17.23 -0.18 15.89
N THR A 233 -16.24 0.48 16.49
CA THR A 233 -16.41 1.80 17.12
C THR A 233 -16.09 2.94 16.16
N HIS A 234 -15.15 2.74 15.23
CA HIS A 234 -14.71 3.75 14.27
C HIS A 234 -14.64 3.16 12.87
N VAL A 235 -15.31 3.81 11.94
CA VAL A 235 -15.40 3.45 10.52
C VAL A 235 -14.49 4.38 9.73
N LEU A 236 -13.22 4.01 9.56
CA LEU A 236 -12.27 4.74 8.73
C LEU A 236 -12.24 4.13 7.34
N ARG A 237 -12.64 4.91 6.32
CA ARG A 237 -12.82 4.42 4.94
C ARG A 237 -12.58 5.51 3.89
N GLY A 238 -12.59 5.15 2.60
CA GLY A 238 -12.45 6.13 1.53
C GLY A 238 -13.64 7.09 1.43
N GLU A 239 -13.39 8.32 1.01
CA GLU A 239 -14.41 9.38 0.85
C GLU A 239 -15.44 9.11 -0.24
N ASP A 240 -15.21 8.13 -1.12
CA ASP A 240 -16.19 7.64 -2.08
C ASP A 240 -17.45 7.06 -1.42
N LEU A 241 -17.36 6.70 -0.15
CA LEU A 241 -18.49 6.22 0.65
C LEU A 241 -19.13 7.30 1.54
N LEU A 242 -18.67 8.54 1.46
CA LEU A 242 -19.18 9.65 2.28
C LEU A 242 -20.70 9.86 2.09
N SER A 243 -21.17 9.85 0.84
CA SER A 243 -22.60 10.01 0.52
C SER A 243 -23.49 8.86 0.98
N SER A 244 -22.91 7.73 1.36
CA SER A 244 -23.63 6.58 1.93
C SER A 244 -23.85 6.72 3.43
N THR A 245 -23.15 7.60 4.11
CA THR A 245 -23.19 7.74 5.57
C THR A 245 -24.57 8.10 6.12
N PRO A 246 -25.35 9.03 5.55
CA PRO A 246 -26.71 9.29 6.01
C PRO A 246 -27.60 8.03 6.03
N ARG A 247 -27.49 7.21 5.00
CA ARG A 247 -28.24 5.95 4.88
C ARG A 247 -27.82 4.95 5.95
N GLN A 248 -26.53 4.87 6.25
CA GLN A 248 -26.02 4.00 7.31
C GLN A 248 -26.42 4.50 8.70
N LEU A 249 -26.41 5.82 8.95
CA LEU A 249 -26.92 6.38 10.22
C LEU A 249 -28.39 6.00 10.45
N ALA A 250 -29.23 6.12 9.41
CA ALA A 250 -30.64 5.69 9.50
C ALA A 250 -30.77 4.18 9.76
N LEU A 251 -29.93 3.37 9.11
CA LEU A 251 -29.90 1.92 9.36
C LEU A 251 -29.45 1.62 10.79
N TYR A 252 -28.41 2.29 11.32
CA TYR A 252 -27.99 2.10 12.71
C TYR A 252 -29.09 2.46 13.72
N ASP A 253 -29.88 3.48 13.44
CA ASP A 253 -31.03 3.81 14.28
C ASP A 253 -32.08 2.68 14.29
N ALA A 254 -32.32 2.05 13.14
CA ALA A 254 -33.19 0.89 13.04
C ALA A 254 -32.58 -0.34 13.74
N LEU A 255 -31.29 -0.62 13.51
CA LEU A 255 -30.56 -1.75 14.11
C LEU A 255 -30.53 -1.65 15.66
N LYS A 256 -30.41 -0.45 16.22
CA LYS A 256 -30.51 -0.24 17.66
C LYS A 256 -31.91 -0.57 18.19
N LYS A 257 -32.94 -0.16 17.48
CA LYS A 257 -34.35 -0.44 17.87
C LYS A 257 -34.73 -1.92 17.83
N ILE A 258 -34.12 -2.69 16.93
CA ILE A 258 -34.35 -4.16 16.88
C ILE A 258 -33.30 -4.95 17.70
N GLY A 259 -32.43 -4.27 18.45
CA GLY A 259 -31.46 -4.90 19.36
C GLY A 259 -30.26 -5.56 18.69
N VAL A 260 -29.92 -5.19 17.45
CA VAL A 260 -28.75 -5.69 16.71
C VAL A 260 -27.53 -4.80 16.94
N ALA A 261 -27.69 -3.50 16.96
CA ALA A 261 -26.63 -2.55 17.29
C ALA A 261 -26.76 -2.01 18.71
N GLU A 262 -25.65 -1.85 19.41
CA GLU A 262 -25.62 -1.19 20.73
C GLU A 262 -25.44 0.32 20.60
N PHE A 263 -24.66 0.75 19.63
CA PHE A 263 -24.30 2.15 19.37
C PHE A 263 -24.12 2.39 17.86
N THR A 264 -23.99 3.66 17.50
CA THR A 264 -23.59 4.08 16.16
C THR A 264 -22.09 4.38 16.17
N PRO A 265 -21.28 3.83 15.24
CA PRO A 265 -19.86 4.12 15.19
C PRO A 265 -19.58 5.58 14.79
N GLU A 266 -18.38 6.05 15.11
CA GLU A 266 -17.86 7.28 14.54
C GLU A 266 -17.33 7.03 13.13
N PHE A 267 -17.45 8.04 12.25
CA PHE A 267 -17.05 7.93 10.86
C PHE A 267 -15.89 8.87 10.53
N GLY A 268 -14.90 8.36 9.80
CA GLY A 268 -13.81 9.15 9.25
C GLY A 268 -13.59 8.82 7.78
N HIS A 269 -13.74 9.82 6.90
CA HIS A 269 -13.63 9.65 5.46
C HIS A 269 -12.30 10.18 4.94
N LEU A 270 -11.43 9.24 4.56
CA LEU A 270 -10.09 9.49 4.05
C LEU A 270 -10.14 10.03 2.62
N PRO A 271 -9.37 11.07 2.29
CA PRO A 271 -9.37 11.67 0.96
C PRO A 271 -8.85 10.71 -0.11
N PHE A 272 -9.19 10.97 -1.37
CA PHE A 272 -8.66 10.21 -2.50
C PHE A 272 -7.14 10.32 -2.61
N VAL A 273 -6.53 9.26 -3.13
CA VAL A 273 -5.19 9.31 -3.69
C VAL A 273 -5.31 9.67 -5.16
N MET A 274 -4.71 10.79 -5.54
CA MET A 274 -4.73 11.32 -6.90
C MET A 274 -3.50 10.85 -7.67
N GLY A 275 -3.69 10.58 -8.95
CA GLY A 275 -2.62 10.36 -9.91
C GLY A 275 -2.23 11.64 -10.65
N GLU A 276 -1.68 11.50 -11.85
CA GLU A 276 -1.33 12.63 -12.71
C GLU A 276 -2.58 13.39 -13.19
N GLY A 277 -2.44 14.69 -13.42
CA GLY A 277 -3.46 15.54 -14.00
C GLY A 277 -4.71 15.74 -13.12
N ASN A 278 -4.59 15.68 -11.79
CA ASN A 278 -5.69 15.84 -10.83
C ASN A 278 -6.83 14.82 -11.01
N LYS A 279 -6.54 13.64 -11.52
CA LYS A 279 -7.49 12.53 -11.60
C LYS A 279 -7.26 11.55 -10.44
N LYS A 280 -8.34 10.95 -9.94
CA LYS A 280 -8.23 9.86 -8.98
C LYS A 280 -7.33 8.76 -9.57
N LEU A 281 -6.37 8.28 -8.79
CA LEU A 281 -5.51 7.18 -9.18
C LEU A 281 -6.36 5.94 -9.47
N SER A 282 -6.32 5.47 -10.71
CA SER A 282 -7.18 4.37 -11.16
C SER A 282 -6.46 3.03 -11.10
N LYS A 283 -7.22 1.92 -11.05
CA LYS A 283 -6.65 0.56 -11.12
C LYS A 283 -5.87 0.29 -12.41
N ARG A 284 -6.01 1.13 -13.45
CA ARG A 284 -5.26 1.00 -14.72
C ARG A 284 -3.89 1.67 -14.68
N ASP A 285 -3.67 2.55 -13.73
CA ASP A 285 -2.39 3.23 -13.58
C ASP A 285 -1.38 2.25 -12.94
N PRO A 286 -0.22 1.99 -13.53
CA PRO A 286 0.76 1.05 -12.98
C PRO A 286 1.17 1.38 -11.53
N GLN A 287 1.19 2.66 -11.18
CA GLN A 287 1.51 3.16 -9.82
C GLN A 287 0.43 2.82 -8.79
N SER A 288 -0.75 2.37 -9.22
CA SER A 288 -1.83 1.98 -8.31
C SER A 288 -1.64 0.60 -7.70
N ASN A 289 -0.93 -0.30 -8.40
CA ASN A 289 -0.72 -1.68 -7.96
C ASN A 289 0.45 -1.75 -6.97
N LEU A 290 0.17 -2.17 -5.75
CA LEU A 290 1.17 -2.31 -4.69
C LEU A 290 2.32 -3.23 -5.08
N PHE A 291 2.03 -4.34 -5.75
CA PHE A 291 3.05 -5.34 -6.10
C PHE A 291 4.03 -4.84 -7.15
N ASN A 292 3.63 -3.92 -8.03
CA ASN A 292 4.58 -3.30 -8.95
C ASN A 292 5.69 -2.55 -8.19
N HIS A 293 5.38 -1.96 -7.06
CA HIS A 293 6.38 -1.28 -6.22
C HIS A 293 7.29 -2.29 -5.52
N ARG A 294 6.72 -3.37 -4.95
CA ARG A 294 7.48 -4.48 -4.35
C ARG A 294 8.45 -5.07 -5.37
N ASP A 295 7.94 -5.42 -6.54
CA ASP A 295 8.70 -6.07 -7.61
C ASP A 295 9.78 -5.14 -8.20
N ASN A 296 9.59 -3.82 -8.10
CA ASN A 296 10.60 -2.82 -8.40
C ASN A 296 11.58 -2.53 -7.24
N GLY A 297 11.48 -3.26 -6.14
CA GLY A 297 12.44 -3.18 -5.04
C GLY A 297 12.20 -2.06 -4.04
N ILE A 298 10.95 -1.61 -3.91
CA ILE A 298 10.53 -0.82 -2.75
C ILE A 298 10.43 -1.76 -1.55
N ILE A 299 11.00 -1.40 -0.42
CA ILE A 299 10.93 -2.18 0.82
C ILE A 299 9.69 -1.79 1.65
N PRO A 300 9.19 -2.68 2.52
CA PRO A 300 7.99 -2.40 3.33
C PRO A 300 8.05 -1.10 4.11
N GLU A 301 9.15 -0.80 4.77
CA GLU A 301 9.35 0.42 5.56
C GLU A 301 9.22 1.68 4.71
N GLY A 302 9.82 1.69 3.52
CA GLY A 302 9.72 2.80 2.58
C GLY A 302 8.29 3.00 2.07
N MET A 303 7.60 1.90 1.75
CA MET A 303 6.20 1.95 1.30
C MET A 303 5.27 2.46 2.41
N LEU A 304 5.37 1.92 3.62
CA LEU A 304 4.51 2.30 4.75
C LEU A 304 4.70 3.76 5.15
N ASN A 305 5.95 4.21 5.27
CA ASN A 305 6.24 5.62 5.55
C ASN A 305 5.65 6.53 4.46
N TYR A 306 5.85 6.19 3.19
CA TYR A 306 5.29 6.98 2.10
C TYR A 306 3.76 7.01 2.07
N LEU A 307 3.10 5.85 2.26
CA LEU A 307 1.63 5.78 2.32
C LEU A 307 1.06 6.59 3.48
N SER A 308 1.77 6.66 4.60
CA SER A 308 1.37 7.49 5.74
C SER A 308 1.32 8.98 5.37
N LEU A 309 2.27 9.44 4.58
CA LEU A 309 2.34 10.83 4.08
C LEU A 309 1.23 11.19 3.08
N LEU A 310 0.48 10.20 2.59
CA LEU A 310 -0.69 10.44 1.75
C LEU A 310 -1.92 10.81 2.58
N GLY A 311 -1.84 11.90 3.31
CA GLY A 311 -2.91 12.47 4.11
C GLY A 311 -2.57 12.68 5.59
N TRP A 312 -1.40 12.23 6.06
CA TRP A 312 -0.92 12.47 7.42
C TRP A 312 0.57 12.83 7.40
N SER A 313 1.07 13.47 8.46
CA SER A 313 2.50 13.76 8.62
C SER A 313 2.87 13.78 10.09
N LEU A 314 4.07 13.31 10.42
CA LEU A 314 4.60 13.34 11.78
C LEU A 314 4.86 14.79 12.23
N SER A 315 5.52 15.57 11.38
CA SER A 315 5.75 17.00 11.57
C SER A 315 5.96 17.70 10.23
N ALA A 316 6.07 19.02 10.21
CA ALA A 316 6.30 19.78 8.98
C ALA A 316 7.67 19.51 8.35
N ASP A 317 8.66 19.11 9.15
CA ASP A 317 10.06 19.01 8.74
C ASP A 317 10.58 17.57 8.71
N GLN A 318 9.76 16.59 9.06
CA GLN A 318 10.19 15.19 9.16
C GLN A 318 9.32 14.28 8.30
N ASP A 319 9.82 13.94 7.11
CA ASP A 319 9.18 12.99 6.20
C ASP A 319 9.59 11.53 6.45
N ILE A 320 10.75 11.30 7.07
CA ILE A 320 11.27 9.95 7.35
C ILE A 320 11.05 9.59 8.80
N PHE A 321 10.30 8.53 9.03
CA PHE A 321 9.97 8.03 10.36
C PHE A 321 9.72 6.50 10.33
N SER A 322 9.84 5.88 11.49
CA SER A 322 9.58 4.46 11.69
C SER A 322 8.07 4.18 11.87
N MET A 323 7.71 2.90 11.83
CA MET A 323 6.33 2.50 12.16
C MET A 323 6.03 2.69 13.65
N ASP A 324 7.03 2.63 14.53
CA ASP A 324 6.88 2.94 15.96
C ASP A 324 6.57 4.43 16.15
N ASP A 325 7.26 5.31 15.43
CA ASP A 325 6.93 6.75 15.43
C ASP A 325 5.50 7.01 14.93
N LEU A 326 5.08 6.30 13.88
CA LEU A 326 3.69 6.40 13.39
C LEU A 326 2.71 5.97 14.47
N VAL A 327 2.90 4.81 15.09
CA VAL A 327 2.01 4.29 16.14
C VAL A 327 1.97 5.22 17.35
N GLU A 328 3.09 5.78 17.76
CA GLU A 328 3.15 6.69 18.90
C GLU A 328 2.39 8.00 18.66
N ASN A 329 2.38 8.49 17.42
CA ASN A 329 1.90 9.86 17.13
C ASN A 329 0.63 9.90 16.25
N PHE A 330 0.12 8.78 15.75
CA PHE A 330 -1.01 8.78 14.83
C PHE A 330 -2.32 9.16 15.51
N ASP A 331 -2.92 10.28 15.11
CA ASP A 331 -4.31 10.59 15.40
C ASP A 331 -5.10 10.77 14.11
N VAL A 332 -6.28 10.16 14.04
CA VAL A 332 -7.16 10.26 12.87
C VAL A 332 -7.64 11.69 12.63
N HIS A 333 -7.72 12.51 13.66
CA HIS A 333 -8.11 13.92 13.57
C HIS A 333 -7.04 14.79 12.88
N ASP A 334 -5.79 14.33 12.84
CA ASP A 334 -4.69 15.00 12.13
C ASP A 334 -4.65 14.64 10.64
N VAL A 335 -5.51 13.72 10.20
CA VAL A 335 -5.60 13.36 8.78
C VAL A 335 -6.21 14.52 8.00
N LEU A 336 -5.48 14.96 6.97
CA LEU A 336 -5.90 16.06 6.11
C LEU A 336 -7.08 15.62 5.23
N GLY A 337 -8.13 16.46 5.15
CA GLY A 337 -9.29 16.20 4.31
C GLY A 337 -9.06 16.43 2.80
N ASN A 338 -7.93 17.01 2.40
CA ASN A 338 -7.60 17.28 1.00
C ASN A 338 -7.01 16.05 0.30
N PRO A 339 -7.31 15.83 -0.99
CA PRO A 339 -6.71 14.75 -1.76
C PRO A 339 -5.18 14.83 -1.78
N ALA A 340 -4.52 13.70 -1.53
CA ALA A 340 -3.07 13.56 -1.63
C ALA A 340 -2.68 13.04 -3.02
N ARG A 341 -1.59 13.59 -3.59
CA ARG A 341 -1.09 13.14 -4.89
C ARG A 341 -0.01 12.08 -4.72
N PHE A 342 -0.13 11.00 -5.48
CA PHE A 342 0.92 9.99 -5.57
C PHE A 342 2.12 10.54 -6.36
N ASP A 343 3.31 10.49 -5.75
CA ASP A 343 4.58 10.94 -6.32
C ASP A 343 5.61 9.80 -6.25
N GLN A 344 5.89 9.19 -7.40
CA GLN A 344 6.83 8.09 -7.52
C GLN A 344 8.25 8.48 -7.08
N LYS A 345 8.68 9.72 -7.41
CA LYS A 345 10.03 10.19 -7.05
C LYS A 345 10.18 10.37 -5.54
N LYS A 346 9.13 10.87 -4.89
CA LYS A 346 9.09 10.99 -3.42
C LYS A 346 9.10 9.61 -2.76
N LEU A 347 8.33 8.64 -3.27
CA LEU A 347 8.37 7.26 -2.78
C LEU A 347 9.79 6.68 -2.88
N GLU A 348 10.45 6.81 -4.04
CA GLU A 348 11.81 6.30 -4.24
C GLU A 348 12.85 6.99 -3.34
N ALA A 349 12.68 8.29 -3.09
CA ALA A 349 13.57 9.03 -2.18
C ALA A 349 13.41 8.54 -0.73
N ILE A 350 12.18 8.39 -0.25
CA ILE A 350 11.87 7.85 1.08
C ILE A 350 12.40 6.41 1.21
N ASN A 351 12.18 5.58 0.19
CA ASN A 351 12.68 4.21 0.16
C ASN A 351 14.21 4.15 0.24
N ALA A 352 14.90 5.05 -0.46
CA ALA A 352 16.37 5.16 -0.40
C ALA A 352 16.86 5.50 1.02
N ASP A 353 16.14 6.37 1.75
CA ASP A 353 16.47 6.69 3.13
C ASP A 353 16.30 5.48 4.05
N HIS A 354 15.22 4.73 3.91
CA HIS A 354 15.01 3.48 4.67
C HIS A 354 16.04 2.40 4.32
N ILE A 355 16.41 2.23 3.05
CA ILE A 355 17.47 1.30 2.64
C ILE A 355 18.81 1.67 3.33
N ARG A 356 19.16 2.94 3.39
CA ARG A 356 20.39 3.40 4.05
C ARG A 356 20.41 3.19 5.56
N GLN A 357 19.23 3.12 6.19
CA GLN A 357 19.08 2.89 7.63
C GLN A 357 19.11 1.41 8.02
N LEU A 358 18.98 0.49 7.06
CA LEU A 358 19.07 -0.94 7.34
C LEU A 358 20.48 -1.29 7.84
N ASP A 359 20.52 -2.20 8.80
CA ASP A 359 21.77 -2.85 9.17
C ASP A 359 22.41 -3.52 7.94
N PRO A 360 23.74 -3.45 7.75
CA PRO A 360 24.40 -4.00 6.57
C PRO A 360 24.14 -5.50 6.34
N GLU A 361 24.05 -6.31 7.40
CA GLU A 361 23.77 -7.75 7.26
C GLU A 361 22.33 -7.97 6.82
N GLU A 362 21.38 -7.25 7.41
CA GLU A 362 19.96 -7.29 7.01
C GLU A 362 19.77 -6.79 5.57
N PHE A 363 20.44 -5.71 5.20
CA PHE A 363 20.40 -5.22 3.83
C PHE A 363 20.93 -6.26 2.84
N ALA A 364 22.09 -6.85 3.12
CA ALA A 364 22.69 -7.88 2.26
C ALA A 364 21.77 -9.11 2.12
N PHE A 365 21.12 -9.53 3.22
CA PHE A 365 20.15 -10.64 3.20
C PHE A 365 18.95 -10.32 2.32
N ARG A 366 18.32 -9.16 2.51
CA ARG A 366 17.17 -8.72 1.71
C ARG A 366 17.51 -8.52 0.24
N LEU A 367 18.66 -7.92 -0.04
CA LEU A 367 19.14 -7.72 -1.41
C LEU A 367 19.39 -9.05 -2.12
N ARG A 368 20.02 -10.03 -1.45
CA ARG A 368 20.24 -11.35 -2.03
C ARG A 368 18.92 -12.03 -2.38
N ASN A 369 17.96 -12.04 -1.45
CA ASN A 369 16.64 -12.62 -1.71
C ASN A 369 15.96 -11.95 -2.90
N TYR A 370 15.98 -10.62 -2.95
CA TYR A 370 15.41 -9.85 -4.06
C TYR A 370 16.08 -10.20 -5.40
N LEU A 371 17.40 -10.17 -5.46
CA LEU A 371 18.13 -10.45 -6.72
C LEU A 371 17.91 -11.90 -7.19
N THR A 372 17.84 -12.85 -6.28
CA THR A 372 17.57 -14.25 -6.62
C THR A 372 16.14 -14.47 -7.11
N GLU A 373 15.18 -13.75 -6.55
CA GLU A 373 13.76 -13.89 -6.93
C GLU A 373 13.41 -13.18 -8.23
N TYR A 374 13.95 -11.96 -8.43
CA TYR A 374 13.52 -11.06 -9.52
C TYR A 374 14.53 -10.93 -10.66
N THR A 375 15.70 -11.56 -10.56
CA THR A 375 16.77 -11.48 -11.58
C THR A 375 17.44 -12.83 -11.77
N ASP A 376 18.38 -12.91 -12.68
CA ASP A 376 19.23 -14.09 -12.91
C ASP A 376 20.53 -14.08 -12.07
N PHE A 377 20.60 -13.27 -11.01
CA PHE A 377 21.75 -13.27 -10.12
C PHE A 377 21.86 -14.60 -9.37
N PRO A 378 23.04 -15.29 -9.40
CA PRO A 378 23.19 -16.62 -8.83
C PRO A 378 22.96 -16.63 -7.31
N ALA A 379 22.10 -17.56 -6.85
CA ALA A 379 21.82 -17.73 -5.43
C ALA A 379 23.04 -18.26 -4.65
N ASP A 380 23.95 -18.97 -5.33
CA ASP A 380 25.16 -19.57 -4.78
C ASP A 380 26.41 -18.69 -4.89
N TYR A 381 26.26 -17.43 -5.32
CA TYR A 381 27.37 -16.48 -5.33
C TYR A 381 27.98 -16.33 -3.93
N ASP A 382 29.32 -16.29 -3.87
CA ASP A 382 30.09 -16.25 -2.62
C ASP A 382 29.53 -15.25 -1.59
N GLY A 383 29.34 -15.71 -0.36
CA GLY A 383 28.65 -14.94 0.67
C GLY A 383 29.44 -13.72 1.14
N GLU A 384 30.75 -13.82 1.30
CA GLU A 384 31.60 -12.71 1.77
C GLU A 384 31.73 -11.65 0.65
N LYS A 385 31.94 -12.08 -0.59
CA LYS A 385 31.95 -11.19 -1.75
C LYS A 385 30.61 -10.50 -1.95
N PHE A 386 29.49 -11.22 -1.72
CA PHE A 386 28.17 -10.60 -1.82
C PHE A 386 27.96 -9.53 -0.75
N ALA A 387 28.30 -9.83 0.50
CA ALA A 387 28.18 -8.86 1.58
C ALA A 387 29.01 -7.60 1.30
N PHE A 388 30.23 -7.78 0.81
CA PHE A 388 31.07 -6.66 0.42
C PHE A 388 30.47 -5.85 -0.74
N ALA A 389 29.98 -6.52 -1.78
CA ALA A 389 29.31 -5.84 -2.91
C ALA A 389 28.02 -5.12 -2.47
N ALA A 390 27.24 -5.70 -1.58
CA ALA A 390 26.03 -5.11 -1.02
C ALA A 390 26.35 -3.81 -0.27
N ASP A 391 27.34 -3.81 0.60
CA ASP A 391 27.79 -2.61 1.33
C ASP A 391 28.15 -1.45 0.37
N LEU A 392 28.83 -1.76 -0.74
CA LEU A 392 29.18 -0.77 -1.75
C LEU A 392 27.99 -0.14 -2.48
N VAL A 393 26.86 -0.83 -2.56
CA VAL A 393 25.68 -0.34 -3.29
C VAL A 393 24.59 0.24 -2.39
N GLN A 394 24.54 -0.12 -1.11
CA GLN A 394 23.49 0.30 -0.18
C GLN A 394 23.20 1.80 -0.20
N THR A 395 24.21 2.63 -0.20
CA THR A 395 24.08 4.10 -0.21
C THR A 395 23.83 4.70 -1.60
N ARG A 396 23.86 3.88 -2.65
CA ARG A 396 23.83 4.32 -4.05
C ARG A 396 22.52 4.01 -4.76
N ILE A 397 21.66 3.21 -4.15
CA ILE A 397 20.42 2.74 -4.74
C ILE A 397 19.20 3.39 -4.08
N LYS A 398 18.16 3.58 -4.88
CA LYS A 398 16.86 4.04 -4.40
C LYS A 398 15.86 2.90 -4.24
N THR A 399 16.06 1.82 -4.99
CA THR A 399 15.28 0.59 -4.95
C THR A 399 16.21 -0.60 -5.12
N LEU A 400 15.82 -1.77 -4.63
CA LEU A 400 16.66 -2.98 -4.74
C LEU A 400 16.91 -3.38 -6.20
N SER A 401 15.99 -3.06 -7.11
CA SER A 401 16.12 -3.34 -8.54
C SER A 401 17.35 -2.67 -9.19
N VAL A 402 17.72 -1.48 -8.71
CA VAL A 402 18.90 -0.75 -9.23
C VAL A 402 20.19 -1.50 -8.93
N ALA A 403 20.25 -2.27 -7.85
CA ALA A 403 21.45 -3.00 -7.46
C ALA A 403 21.89 -4.03 -8.51
N TYR A 404 20.93 -4.67 -9.20
CA TYR A 404 21.26 -5.62 -10.28
C TYR A 404 22.15 -4.98 -11.36
N GLY A 405 21.77 -3.81 -11.84
CA GLY A 405 22.56 -3.08 -12.84
C GLY A 405 23.97 -2.67 -12.37
N LEU A 406 24.14 -2.51 -11.04
CA LEU A 406 25.43 -2.20 -10.44
C LEU A 406 26.30 -3.42 -10.12
N MET A 407 25.70 -4.61 -9.99
CA MET A 407 26.37 -5.81 -9.49
C MET A 407 26.48 -6.94 -10.54
N SER A 408 25.66 -6.92 -11.59
CA SER A 408 25.57 -8.00 -12.58
C SER A 408 26.90 -8.31 -13.28
N PHE A 409 27.78 -7.30 -13.45
CA PHE A 409 29.10 -7.52 -14.04
C PHE A 409 29.99 -8.48 -13.22
N LEU A 410 29.73 -8.63 -11.90
CA LEU A 410 30.48 -9.53 -11.04
C LEU A 410 30.21 -11.02 -11.36
N VAL A 411 29.06 -11.31 -11.94
CA VAL A 411 28.60 -12.67 -12.26
C VAL A 411 28.54 -12.92 -13.78
N THR A 412 28.78 -11.91 -14.59
CA THR A 412 28.83 -12.03 -16.05
C THR A 412 30.18 -12.65 -16.46
N PRO A 413 30.21 -13.72 -17.25
CA PRO A 413 31.46 -14.24 -17.81
C PRO A 413 32.21 -13.18 -18.63
N ASP A 414 33.54 -13.18 -18.57
CA ASP A 414 34.34 -12.11 -19.21
C ASP A 414 34.09 -12.02 -20.73
N ALA A 415 33.86 -13.15 -21.38
CA ALA A 415 33.54 -13.21 -22.82
C ALA A 415 32.16 -12.64 -23.17
N ASP A 416 31.24 -12.59 -22.22
CA ASP A 416 29.84 -12.16 -22.40
C ASP A 416 29.62 -10.69 -21.97
N LEU A 417 30.63 -10.05 -21.41
CA LEU A 417 30.53 -8.66 -20.95
C LEU A 417 30.29 -7.73 -22.14
N LYS A 418 29.13 -7.09 -22.17
CA LYS A 418 28.79 -6.10 -23.19
C LYS A 418 29.09 -4.71 -22.68
N LEU A 419 29.76 -3.92 -23.52
CA LEU A 419 30.02 -2.51 -23.24
C LEU A 419 28.76 -1.69 -23.60
N ASP A 420 28.29 -0.87 -22.67
CA ASP A 420 27.29 0.15 -23.00
C ASP A 420 27.84 1.10 -24.06
N GLU A 421 27.14 1.24 -25.17
CA GLU A 421 27.61 1.98 -26.34
C GLU A 421 27.94 3.45 -26.01
N LYS A 422 27.10 4.10 -25.17
CA LYS A 422 27.32 5.49 -24.77
C LYS A 422 28.53 5.62 -23.86
N ALA A 423 28.68 4.68 -22.92
CA ALA A 423 29.82 4.63 -22.02
C ALA A 423 31.11 4.38 -22.79
N ALA A 424 31.11 3.44 -23.72
CA ALA A 424 32.26 3.13 -24.57
C ALA A 424 32.66 4.31 -25.48
N LYS A 425 31.74 4.91 -26.21
CA LYS A 425 31.97 6.10 -27.04
C LYS A 425 32.58 7.28 -26.26
N LYS A 426 32.21 7.39 -25.00
CA LYS A 426 32.66 8.49 -24.14
C LYS A 426 34.04 8.25 -23.54
N ASN A 427 34.33 7.01 -23.11
CA ASN A 427 35.49 6.70 -22.28
C ASN A 427 36.56 5.86 -22.99
N LEU A 428 36.25 5.15 -24.08
CA LEU A 428 37.20 4.32 -24.84
C LEU A 428 37.61 5.02 -26.15
N LYS A 429 38.07 6.23 -26.05
CA LYS A 429 38.61 7.01 -27.16
C LYS A 429 40.12 6.77 -27.28
N GLU A 430 40.77 7.39 -28.27
CA GLU A 430 42.22 7.28 -28.49
C GLU A 430 43.03 7.64 -27.23
N GLU A 431 42.58 8.65 -26.48
CA GLU A 431 43.25 9.05 -25.24
C GLU A 431 43.17 8.00 -24.11
N ALA A 432 42.30 6.98 -24.25
CA ALA A 432 42.17 5.90 -23.30
C ALA A 432 43.17 4.75 -23.52
N ILE A 433 43.87 4.73 -24.63
CA ILE A 433 44.89 3.72 -24.95
C ILE A 433 45.96 3.67 -23.86
N GLN A 434 46.59 4.81 -23.59
CA GLN A 434 47.68 4.89 -22.62
C GLN A 434 47.26 4.54 -21.19
N PRO A 435 46.13 5.06 -20.63
CA PRO A 435 45.67 4.62 -19.31
C PRO A 435 45.36 3.14 -19.23
N LEU A 436 44.82 2.52 -20.29
CA LEU A 436 44.55 1.08 -20.31
C LEU A 436 45.85 0.27 -20.33
N GLU A 437 46.81 0.60 -21.18
CA GLU A 437 48.11 -0.09 -21.28
C GLU A 437 48.90 0.00 -19.97
N VAL A 438 49.09 1.21 -19.45
CA VAL A 438 49.79 1.43 -18.19
C VAL A 438 49.03 0.79 -17.01
N GLY A 439 47.71 0.86 -17.02
CA GLY A 439 46.88 0.20 -16.00
C GLY A 439 47.04 -1.34 -16.00
N ILE A 440 47.08 -1.97 -17.18
CA ILE A 440 47.31 -3.40 -17.31
C ILE A 440 48.68 -3.78 -16.76
N GLU A 441 49.75 -3.11 -17.24
CA GLU A 441 51.11 -3.37 -16.80
C GLU A 441 51.30 -3.20 -15.30
N THR A 442 50.73 -2.13 -14.74
CA THR A 442 50.76 -1.85 -13.30
C THR A 442 50.08 -2.94 -12.50
N LEU A 443 48.86 -3.35 -12.91
CA LEU A 443 48.06 -4.35 -12.22
C LEU A 443 48.66 -5.76 -12.29
N GLU A 444 49.39 -6.09 -13.36
CA GLU A 444 50.15 -7.34 -13.45
C GLU A 444 51.17 -7.47 -12.31
N GLY A 445 51.76 -6.35 -11.88
CA GLY A 445 52.75 -6.28 -10.82
C GLY A 445 52.17 -6.33 -9.40
N VAL A 446 50.85 -6.17 -9.22
CA VAL A 446 50.22 -6.21 -7.88
C VAL A 446 50.24 -7.62 -7.33
N ALA A 447 50.98 -7.87 -6.27
CA ALA A 447 51.14 -9.19 -5.65
C ALA A 447 49.96 -9.58 -4.79
N GLU A 448 49.50 -8.68 -3.91
CA GLU A 448 48.35 -8.90 -3.04
C GLU A 448 47.16 -8.10 -3.60
N TRP A 449 46.11 -8.86 -4.08
CA TRP A 449 44.96 -8.29 -4.77
C TRP A 449 43.91 -7.78 -3.78
N LYS A 450 44.20 -6.60 -3.21
CA LYS A 450 43.35 -5.88 -2.25
C LYS A 450 43.14 -4.44 -2.70
N THR A 451 41.99 -3.87 -2.35
CA THR A 451 41.57 -2.53 -2.74
C THR A 451 42.67 -1.51 -2.52
N GLU A 452 43.29 -1.47 -1.35
CA GLU A 452 44.34 -0.49 -1.00
C GLU A 452 45.58 -0.63 -1.91
N ASN A 453 45.98 -1.85 -2.24
CA ASN A 453 47.15 -2.09 -3.08
C ASN A 453 46.85 -1.78 -4.55
N ILE A 454 45.65 -2.08 -5.01
CA ILE A 454 45.17 -1.76 -6.37
C ILE A 454 45.11 -0.24 -6.53
N GLU A 455 44.49 0.46 -5.57
CA GLU A 455 44.39 1.92 -5.56
C GLU A 455 45.75 2.59 -5.53
N ALA A 456 46.64 2.20 -4.62
CA ALA A 456 47.97 2.76 -4.50
C ALA A 456 48.77 2.59 -5.78
N ALA A 457 48.75 1.40 -6.39
CA ALA A 457 49.48 1.13 -7.63
C ALA A 457 48.95 1.96 -8.80
N LEU A 458 47.65 1.98 -9.02
CA LEU A 458 47.03 2.74 -10.10
C LEU A 458 47.13 4.26 -9.90
N SER A 459 46.98 4.73 -8.67
CA SER A 459 47.15 6.16 -8.33
C SER A 459 48.55 6.63 -8.66
N LYS A 460 49.56 5.87 -8.21
CA LYS A 460 50.94 6.19 -8.53
C LYS A 460 51.18 6.23 -10.05
N ALA A 461 50.79 5.18 -10.77
CA ALA A 461 51.09 5.08 -12.18
C ALA A 461 50.31 6.08 -13.06
N LEU A 462 49.02 6.29 -12.79
CA LEU A 462 48.12 7.06 -13.66
C LEU A 462 47.98 8.53 -13.23
N ILE A 463 48.00 8.81 -11.92
CA ILE A 463 47.77 10.16 -11.41
C ILE A 463 49.11 10.87 -11.17
N GLU A 464 50.09 10.21 -10.51
CA GLU A 464 51.34 10.83 -10.16
C GLU A 464 52.34 10.80 -11.33
N ASP A 465 52.61 9.61 -11.90
CA ASP A 465 53.62 9.46 -12.93
C ASP A 465 53.17 9.96 -14.33
N LEU A 466 51.88 9.74 -14.70
CA LEU A 466 51.29 10.21 -15.96
C LEU A 466 50.54 11.54 -15.85
N GLU A 467 50.43 12.12 -14.65
CA GLU A 467 49.75 13.41 -14.39
C GLU A 467 48.31 13.48 -14.95
N LEU A 468 47.59 12.33 -15.02
CA LEU A 468 46.25 12.30 -15.54
C LEU A 468 45.23 12.75 -14.49
N LYS A 469 44.20 13.46 -14.92
CA LYS A 469 43.04 13.74 -14.04
C LYS A 469 42.30 12.44 -13.72
N PRO A 470 41.80 12.22 -12.48
CA PRO A 470 41.14 10.98 -12.06
C PRO A 470 40.05 10.49 -13.02
N ARG A 471 39.26 11.41 -13.56
CA ARG A 471 38.20 11.04 -14.53
C ARG A 471 38.77 10.46 -15.83
N LYS A 472 39.92 10.95 -16.32
CA LYS A 472 40.57 10.43 -17.52
C LYS A 472 41.33 9.14 -17.22
N ALA A 473 41.95 9.05 -16.06
CA ALA A 473 42.69 7.89 -15.62
C ALA A 473 41.78 6.66 -15.43
N TYR A 474 40.66 6.84 -14.72
CA TYR A 474 39.86 5.73 -14.26
C TYR A 474 38.56 5.47 -15.08
N GLY A 475 38.15 6.43 -15.94
CA GLY A 475 36.91 6.29 -16.71
C GLY A 475 36.93 5.12 -17.68
N ALA A 476 38.06 4.92 -18.40
CA ALA A 476 38.24 3.80 -19.31
C ALA A 476 38.32 2.46 -18.58
N LEU A 477 39.07 2.40 -17.46
CA LEU A 477 39.18 1.19 -16.64
C LEU A 477 37.83 0.75 -16.09
N ARG A 478 37.02 1.70 -15.61
CA ARG A 478 35.65 1.42 -15.13
C ARG A 478 34.77 0.79 -16.19
N VAL A 479 34.71 1.40 -17.38
CA VAL A 479 33.91 0.88 -18.49
C VAL A 479 34.42 -0.49 -18.93
N ALA A 480 35.75 -0.67 -18.94
CA ALA A 480 36.35 -1.95 -19.32
C ALA A 480 35.94 -3.10 -18.40
N ILE A 481 35.94 -2.90 -17.08
CA ILE A 481 35.65 -3.99 -16.13
C ILE A 481 34.14 -4.23 -15.90
N SER A 482 33.32 -3.17 -15.96
CA SER A 482 31.90 -3.25 -15.64
C SER A 482 30.97 -3.20 -16.85
N GLY A 483 31.46 -2.83 -18.02
CA GLY A 483 30.65 -2.58 -19.21
C GLY A 483 29.88 -1.25 -19.17
N ALA A 484 29.89 -0.52 -18.04
CA ALA A 484 28.99 0.60 -17.80
C ALA A 484 29.75 1.86 -17.32
N GLN A 485 29.12 3.02 -17.48
CA GLN A 485 29.67 4.29 -16.97
C GLN A 485 29.52 4.42 -15.46
N VAL A 486 28.50 3.80 -14.88
CA VAL A 486 28.20 3.81 -13.44
C VAL A 486 28.37 2.39 -12.91
N SER A 487 29.19 2.24 -11.90
CA SER A 487 29.45 0.99 -11.18
C SER A 487 29.69 1.31 -9.70
N PRO A 488 29.81 0.33 -8.82
CA PRO A 488 30.41 0.52 -7.50
C PRO A 488 31.82 1.13 -7.60
N PRO A 489 32.46 1.53 -6.51
CA PRO A 489 33.80 2.08 -6.53
C PRO A 489 34.78 1.18 -7.31
N LEU A 490 35.70 1.78 -8.07
CA LEU A 490 36.50 1.07 -9.07
C LEU A 490 37.42 0.01 -8.48
N PHE A 491 38.17 0.37 -7.43
CA PHE A 491 39.19 -0.51 -6.87
C PHE A 491 38.58 -1.69 -6.11
N GLU A 492 37.53 -1.42 -5.38
CA GLU A 492 36.70 -2.46 -4.71
C GLU A 492 36.05 -3.37 -5.75
N SER A 493 35.57 -2.84 -6.86
CA SER A 493 35.03 -3.63 -7.98
C SER A 493 36.10 -4.55 -8.58
N MET A 494 37.35 -4.09 -8.69
CA MET A 494 38.47 -4.91 -9.16
C MET A 494 38.82 -6.01 -8.14
N GLU A 495 38.82 -5.71 -6.84
CA GLU A 495 39.04 -6.73 -5.80
C GLU A 495 37.99 -7.83 -5.87
N LEU A 496 36.70 -7.45 -5.96
CA LEU A 496 35.57 -8.40 -6.07
C LEU A 496 35.64 -9.26 -7.33
N LEU A 497 35.96 -8.65 -8.47
CA LEU A 497 36.08 -9.32 -9.75
C LEU A 497 37.25 -10.33 -9.79
N GLY A 498 38.32 -10.02 -9.08
CA GLY A 498 39.56 -10.77 -9.07
C GLY A 498 40.54 -10.33 -10.17
N LYS A 499 41.83 -10.66 -9.95
CA LYS A 499 42.95 -10.21 -10.81
C LYS A 499 42.82 -10.70 -12.25
N GLU A 500 42.49 -12.01 -12.42
CA GLU A 500 42.42 -12.64 -13.74
C GLU A 500 41.35 -12.01 -14.62
N SER A 501 40.11 -11.91 -14.13
CA SER A 501 38.99 -11.30 -14.84
C SER A 501 39.20 -9.81 -15.08
N THR A 502 39.74 -9.08 -14.08
CA THR A 502 40.08 -7.65 -14.27
C THR A 502 41.01 -7.46 -15.43
N LEU A 503 42.14 -8.18 -15.48
CA LEU A 503 43.12 -8.10 -16.56
C LEU A 503 42.57 -8.54 -17.90
N ALA A 504 41.78 -9.62 -17.94
CA ALA A 504 41.13 -10.11 -19.17
C ALA A 504 40.25 -9.05 -19.79
N ARG A 505 39.38 -8.40 -18.97
CA ARG A 505 38.48 -7.33 -19.43
C ARG A 505 39.19 -6.05 -19.84
N LEU A 506 40.23 -5.66 -19.13
CA LEU A 506 41.06 -4.51 -19.53
C LEU A 506 41.71 -4.74 -20.88
N ARG A 507 42.26 -5.95 -21.12
CA ARG A 507 42.88 -6.30 -22.40
C ARG A 507 41.85 -6.32 -23.53
N ALA A 508 40.67 -6.94 -23.31
CA ALA A 508 39.57 -6.95 -24.28
C ALA A 508 39.13 -5.51 -24.64
N ALA A 509 38.97 -4.65 -23.65
CA ALA A 509 38.64 -3.24 -23.88
C ALA A 509 39.72 -2.50 -24.64
N ARG A 510 41.01 -2.78 -24.36
CA ARG A 510 42.14 -2.21 -25.08
C ARG A 510 42.13 -2.55 -26.58
N GLU A 511 41.77 -3.79 -26.93
CA GLU A 511 41.67 -4.25 -28.32
C GLU A 511 40.62 -3.46 -29.12
N VAL A 512 39.53 -3.04 -28.50
CA VAL A 512 38.44 -2.27 -29.12
C VAL A 512 38.57 -0.77 -28.94
N THR A 513 39.69 -0.29 -28.39
CA THR A 513 39.98 1.15 -28.18
C THR A 513 40.90 1.67 -29.28
N PRO A 514 40.55 2.76 -30.01
CA PRO A 514 39.34 3.56 -29.89
C PRO A 514 38.04 2.86 -30.33
N TYR A 515 37.00 3.00 -29.52
CA TYR A 515 35.72 2.32 -29.75
C TYR A 515 34.99 2.87 -30.98
N VAL A 516 34.73 2.03 -31.94
CA VAL A 516 33.92 2.32 -33.11
C VAL A 516 32.63 1.50 -32.99
N PRO A 517 31.46 2.14 -32.99
CA PRO A 517 30.18 1.40 -32.98
C PRO A 517 30.08 0.47 -34.20
N ALA A 518 29.49 -0.71 -34.00
CA ALA A 518 29.09 -1.55 -35.12
C ALA A 518 28.11 -0.73 -36.01
N THR A 519 28.44 -0.56 -37.25
CA THR A 519 27.52 0.00 -38.25
C THR A 519 26.27 -0.86 -38.28
N GLN A 520 25.10 -0.28 -38.02
CA GLN A 520 23.78 -0.93 -38.13
C GLN A 520 23.53 -1.37 -39.56
#